data_86776d23251b82b875f0bcd903b39dcb
#
_entry.id   86776d23251b82b875f0bcd903b39dcb
#
_cell.length_a   1.000
_cell.length_b   1.000
_cell.length_c   1.000
_cell.angle_alpha   90.00
_cell.angle_beta   90.00
_cell.angle_gamma   90.00
#
_symmetry.space_group_name_H-M   'P 1'
#
loop_
_entity.id
_entity.type
_entity.pdbx_description
1 polymer ?
#
loop_
_entity_poly.entity_id
_entity_poly.type
_entity_poly.pdbx_seq_one_letter_code
_entity_poly.pdbx_strand_id
1 'polypeptide(L)'
;MSYEFVGKSNGWCRARFIVEGNDLEHVSHVIYAVEVIDKEKRREKELLKLSQTDQLTGIHNRGYGEKEIAECLLKKQKGMMLLLDVDSFKAVNDTYGHDVGDKVLIAIARALEEVFGKDDIIMRLGGDEFSVYASGIDSEKDGNERIEALFRSVETIDLPELKGEKICISVGASLYDGNERISFGEIYKQVDMMLYESKKIKGCRCTFYHEEQEV
;
A
#
# COMPACT_ATOMS: atom_id res chain seq x y z
N MET A 1 -22.27 -20.95 -23.43
CA MET A 1 -21.24 -21.17 -22.40
C MET A 1 -19.94 -20.58 -22.89
N SER A 2 -19.14 -19.93 -22.05
CA SER A 2 -17.85 -19.36 -22.44
C SER A 2 -16.78 -19.69 -21.41
N TYR A 3 -15.54 -19.91 -21.88
CA TYR A 3 -14.38 -20.19 -21.05
C TYR A 3 -13.20 -19.33 -21.49
N GLU A 4 -12.41 -18.83 -20.53
CA GLU A 4 -11.15 -18.15 -20.80
C GLU A 4 -9.99 -19.08 -20.46
N PHE A 5 -8.98 -19.14 -21.30
CA PHE A 5 -7.81 -20.01 -21.13
C PHE A 5 -6.57 -19.41 -21.78
N VAL A 6 -5.39 -19.88 -21.36
CA VAL A 6 -4.13 -19.50 -21.99
C VAL A 6 -3.85 -20.46 -23.15
N GLY A 7 -3.77 -19.92 -24.37
CA GLY A 7 -3.46 -20.70 -25.57
C GLY A 7 -2.00 -21.17 -25.63
N LYS A 8 -1.69 -22.05 -26.60
CA LYS A 8 -0.33 -22.62 -26.79
C LYS A 8 0.77 -21.58 -27.03
N SER A 9 0.41 -20.39 -27.52
CA SER A 9 1.28 -19.22 -27.72
C SER A 9 1.38 -18.29 -26.51
N ASN A 10 0.96 -18.73 -25.31
CA ASN A 10 0.86 -17.93 -24.08
C ASN A 10 -0.06 -16.71 -24.18
N GLY A 11 -0.95 -16.65 -25.17
CA GLY A 11 -1.97 -15.62 -25.29
C GLY A 11 -3.28 -16.02 -24.63
N TRP A 12 -4.00 -15.04 -24.05
CA TRP A 12 -5.34 -15.27 -23.49
C TRP A 12 -6.36 -15.41 -24.60
N CYS A 13 -7.16 -16.48 -24.53
CA CYS A 13 -8.23 -16.80 -25.47
C CYS A 13 -9.55 -16.99 -24.73
N ARG A 14 -10.66 -16.58 -25.39
CA ARG A 14 -12.03 -16.86 -24.95
C ARG A 14 -12.69 -17.78 -25.97
N ALA A 15 -13.12 -18.96 -25.53
CA ALA A 15 -13.93 -19.85 -26.36
C ALA A 15 -15.41 -19.69 -26.00
N ARG A 16 -16.25 -19.52 -27.02
CA ARG A 16 -17.71 -19.51 -26.88
C ARG A 16 -18.29 -20.72 -27.61
N PHE A 17 -19.23 -21.39 -26.96
CA PHE A 17 -19.90 -22.55 -27.49
C PHE A 17 -21.38 -22.28 -27.60
N ILE A 18 -21.96 -22.57 -28.77
CA ILE A 18 -23.39 -22.55 -29.03
C ILE A 18 -23.74 -24.01 -29.42
N VAL A 19 -24.68 -24.57 -28.69
CA VAL A 19 -25.19 -25.93 -28.95
C VAL A 19 -26.57 -25.77 -29.55
N GLU A 20 -26.77 -26.35 -30.74
CA GLU A 20 -28.07 -26.44 -31.40
C GLU A 20 -28.57 -27.85 -31.32
N GLY A 21 -29.75 -28.03 -30.73
CA GLY A 21 -30.41 -29.34 -30.58
C GLY A 21 -31.72 -29.17 -29.82
N ASN A 22 -32.58 -30.19 -29.90
CA ASN A 22 -33.90 -30.17 -29.24
C ASN A 22 -33.81 -30.54 -27.76
N ASP A 23 -32.73 -31.25 -27.36
CA ASP A 23 -32.38 -31.61 -25.99
C ASP A 23 -30.91 -32.01 -25.90
N LEU A 24 -30.43 -32.38 -24.70
CA LEU A 24 -29.03 -32.77 -24.47
C LEU A 24 -28.65 -34.11 -25.11
N GLU A 25 -29.65 -34.94 -25.48
CA GLU A 25 -29.43 -36.25 -26.12
C GLU A 25 -29.41 -36.14 -27.65
N HIS A 26 -29.95 -35.03 -28.22
CA HIS A 26 -30.05 -34.82 -29.67
C HIS A 26 -29.39 -33.50 -30.09
N VAL A 27 -28.10 -33.39 -29.81
CA VAL A 27 -27.27 -32.25 -30.29
C VAL A 27 -26.97 -32.46 -31.77
N SER A 28 -27.49 -31.57 -32.62
CA SER A 28 -27.24 -31.63 -34.05
C SER A 28 -25.95 -30.92 -34.47
N HIS A 29 -25.65 -29.79 -33.83
CA HIS A 29 -24.48 -28.98 -34.14
C HIS A 29 -23.90 -28.31 -32.90
N VAL A 30 -22.56 -28.24 -32.85
CA VAL A 30 -21.82 -27.40 -31.87
C VAL A 30 -20.98 -26.39 -32.64
N ILE A 31 -21.35 -25.16 -32.51
CA ILE A 31 -20.57 -24.03 -33.07
C ILE A 31 -19.68 -23.49 -31.97
N TYR A 32 -18.39 -23.40 -32.24
CA TYR A 32 -17.45 -22.76 -31.32
C TYR A 32 -16.69 -21.63 -32.02
N ALA A 33 -16.46 -20.54 -31.30
CA ALA A 33 -15.62 -19.43 -31.70
C ALA A 33 -14.53 -19.22 -30.66
N VAL A 34 -13.31 -19.03 -31.14
CA VAL A 34 -12.16 -18.70 -30.26
C VAL A 34 -11.68 -17.30 -30.63
N GLU A 35 -11.63 -16.45 -29.65
CA GLU A 35 -11.19 -15.05 -29.76
C GLU A 35 -9.94 -14.83 -28.91
N VAL A 36 -8.94 -14.12 -29.44
CA VAL A 36 -7.76 -13.69 -28.66
C VAL A 36 -8.12 -12.43 -27.91
N ILE A 37 -8.04 -12.50 -26.58
CA ILE A 37 -8.45 -11.42 -25.66
C ILE A 37 -7.29 -10.76 -24.92
N ASP A 38 -6.06 -10.88 -25.42
CA ASP A 38 -4.86 -10.32 -24.78
C ASP A 38 -4.97 -8.80 -24.53
N LYS A 39 -5.55 -8.06 -25.47
CA LYS A 39 -5.75 -6.62 -25.32
C LYS A 39 -6.75 -6.30 -24.21
N GLU A 40 -7.83 -7.07 -24.11
CA GLU A 40 -8.83 -6.94 -23.04
C GLU A 40 -8.19 -7.21 -21.69
N LYS A 41 -7.44 -8.31 -21.55
CA LYS A 41 -6.75 -8.69 -20.31
C LYS A 41 -5.68 -7.71 -19.87
N ARG A 42 -4.90 -7.16 -20.82
CA ARG A 42 -3.94 -6.09 -20.52
C ARG A 42 -4.67 -4.84 -20.01
N ARG A 43 -5.72 -4.42 -20.67
CA ARG A 43 -6.52 -3.25 -20.27
C ARG A 43 -7.18 -3.46 -18.91
N GLU A 44 -7.74 -4.63 -18.64
CA GLU A 44 -8.31 -5.00 -17.35
C GLU A 44 -7.25 -4.89 -16.24
N LYS A 45 -6.05 -5.46 -16.48
CA LYS A 45 -4.93 -5.38 -15.53
C LYS A 45 -4.45 -3.94 -15.31
N GLU A 46 -4.37 -3.12 -16.37
CA GLU A 46 -4.03 -1.71 -16.26
C GLU A 46 -5.07 -0.93 -15.45
N LEU A 47 -6.36 -1.12 -15.75
CA LEU A 47 -7.45 -0.49 -15.00
C LEU A 47 -7.44 -0.90 -13.52
N LEU A 48 -7.20 -2.20 -13.25
CA LEU A 48 -7.07 -2.70 -11.89
C LEU A 48 -5.90 -2.02 -11.17
N LYS A 49 -4.73 -1.97 -11.81
CA LYS A 49 -3.55 -1.28 -11.26
C LYS A 49 -3.85 0.20 -10.98
N LEU A 50 -4.46 0.91 -11.93
CA LEU A 50 -4.84 2.31 -11.76
C LEU A 50 -5.83 2.53 -10.61
N SER A 51 -6.71 1.56 -10.35
CA SER A 51 -7.66 1.62 -9.22
C SER A 51 -7.06 1.28 -7.86
N GLN A 52 -5.88 0.68 -7.81
CA GLN A 52 -5.23 0.19 -6.59
C GLN A 52 -4.02 0.99 -6.16
N THR A 53 -3.42 1.79 -7.05
CA THR A 53 -2.18 2.52 -6.78
C THR A 53 -2.38 4.03 -6.78
N ASP A 54 -1.55 4.73 -6.02
CA ASP A 54 -1.37 6.17 -6.11
C ASP A 54 -0.59 6.51 -7.37
N GLN A 55 -1.11 7.44 -8.18
CA GLN A 55 -0.57 7.75 -9.50
C GLN A 55 0.80 8.44 -9.46
N LEU A 56 1.11 9.14 -8.38
CA LEU A 56 2.38 9.85 -8.23
C LEU A 56 3.48 8.89 -7.76
N THR A 57 3.20 8.12 -6.72
CA THR A 57 4.21 7.35 -6.00
C THR A 57 4.30 5.88 -6.45
N GLY A 58 3.22 5.34 -7.03
CA GLY A 58 3.16 3.95 -7.51
C GLY A 58 2.86 2.90 -6.43
N ILE A 59 2.92 3.25 -5.14
CA ILE A 59 2.50 2.39 -4.03
C ILE A 59 0.97 2.30 -3.97
N HIS A 60 0.41 1.53 -3.03
CA HIS A 60 -1.05 1.45 -2.92
C HIS A 60 -1.68 2.82 -2.62
N ASN A 61 -2.85 3.04 -3.21
CA ASN A 61 -3.68 4.17 -2.82
C ASN A 61 -4.44 3.84 -1.51
N ARG A 62 -5.00 4.88 -0.91
CA ARG A 62 -5.75 4.77 0.35
C ARG A 62 -6.80 3.67 0.33
N GLY A 63 -7.68 3.67 -0.69
CA GLY A 63 -8.83 2.75 -0.71
C GLY A 63 -8.42 1.27 -0.79
N TYR A 64 -7.37 0.97 -1.55
CA TYR A 64 -6.85 -0.40 -1.64
C TYR A 64 -6.08 -0.80 -0.37
N GLY A 65 -5.19 0.07 0.14
CA GLY A 65 -4.42 -0.21 1.33
C GLY A 65 -5.28 -0.43 2.58
N GLU A 66 -6.29 0.44 2.82
CA GLU A 66 -7.24 0.28 3.93
C GLU A 66 -7.96 -1.08 3.88
N LYS A 67 -8.37 -1.50 2.68
CA LYS A 67 -9.03 -2.79 2.48
C LYS A 67 -8.11 -3.96 2.82
N GLU A 68 -6.88 -3.96 2.31
CA GLU A 68 -5.91 -5.03 2.56
C GLU A 68 -5.54 -5.12 4.05
N ILE A 69 -5.31 -3.97 4.72
CA ILE A 69 -5.05 -3.94 6.17
C ILE A 69 -6.25 -4.48 6.94
N ALA A 70 -7.48 -4.06 6.61
CA ALA A 70 -8.68 -4.59 7.25
C ALA A 70 -8.80 -6.12 7.10
N GLU A 71 -8.40 -6.68 5.94
CA GLU A 71 -8.36 -8.12 5.74
C GLU A 71 -7.30 -8.81 6.62
N CYS A 72 -6.13 -8.21 6.81
CA CYS A 72 -5.09 -8.70 7.73
C CYS A 72 -5.61 -8.74 9.17
N LEU A 73 -6.25 -7.65 9.62
CA LEU A 73 -6.84 -7.55 10.97
C LEU A 73 -7.96 -8.57 11.18
N LEU A 74 -8.83 -8.77 10.20
CA LEU A 74 -9.88 -9.79 10.25
C LEU A 74 -9.34 -11.21 10.37
N LYS A 75 -8.20 -11.49 9.71
CA LYS A 75 -7.49 -12.78 9.78
C LYS A 75 -6.62 -12.90 11.04
N LYS A 76 -6.64 -11.90 11.91
CA LYS A 76 -5.79 -11.80 13.11
C LYS A 76 -4.29 -11.95 12.81
N GLN A 77 -3.85 -11.43 11.69
CA GLN A 77 -2.44 -11.41 11.33
C GLN A 77 -1.74 -10.34 12.15
N LYS A 78 -0.78 -10.78 12.96
CA LYS A 78 0.08 -9.89 13.76
C LYS A 78 0.86 -8.96 12.86
N GLY A 79 1.09 -7.74 13.36
CA GLY A 79 1.86 -6.75 12.63
C GLY A 79 1.97 -5.43 13.37
N MET A 80 2.65 -4.49 12.73
CA MET A 80 2.79 -3.12 13.21
C MET A 80 2.15 -2.17 12.20
N MET A 81 1.21 -1.37 12.67
CA MET A 81 0.66 -0.24 11.90
C MET A 81 1.52 0.99 12.11
N LEU A 82 1.85 1.67 11.02
CA LEU A 82 2.54 2.95 11.01
C LEU A 82 1.70 3.98 10.28
N LEU A 83 1.70 5.20 10.79
CA LEU A 83 1.23 6.41 10.11
C LEU A 83 2.39 7.39 10.06
N LEU A 84 2.68 7.94 8.87
CA LEU A 84 3.83 8.79 8.61
C LEU A 84 3.38 10.09 7.95
N ASP A 85 4.11 11.15 8.25
CA ASP A 85 3.89 12.47 7.64
C ASP A 85 5.26 13.12 7.36
N VAL A 86 5.39 13.79 6.22
CA VAL A 86 6.64 14.47 5.84
C VAL A 86 6.73 15.83 6.50
N ASP A 87 7.68 15.98 7.40
CA ASP A 87 7.84 17.20 8.19
C ASP A 87 8.07 18.43 7.29
N SER A 88 7.33 19.49 7.57
CA SER A 88 7.43 20.77 6.85
C SER A 88 7.21 20.67 5.33
N PHE A 89 6.48 19.66 4.83
CA PHE A 89 6.25 19.44 3.40
C PHE A 89 5.68 20.68 2.69
N LYS A 90 4.78 21.39 3.36
CA LYS A 90 4.27 22.67 2.83
C LYS A 90 5.38 23.68 2.57
N ALA A 91 6.36 23.79 3.47
CA ALA A 91 7.49 24.70 3.29
C ALA A 91 8.38 24.29 2.10
N VAL A 92 8.54 22.99 1.86
CA VAL A 92 9.22 22.47 0.67
C VAL A 92 8.49 22.92 -0.60
N ASN A 93 7.17 22.75 -0.66
CA ASN A 93 6.36 23.20 -1.81
C ASN A 93 6.43 24.72 -2.01
N ASP A 94 6.32 25.48 -0.94
CA ASP A 94 6.33 26.95 -0.98
C ASP A 94 7.70 27.48 -1.41
N THR A 95 8.80 26.79 -1.07
CA THR A 95 10.18 27.22 -1.36
C THR A 95 10.68 26.74 -2.71
N TYR A 96 10.42 25.48 -3.06
CA TYR A 96 11.03 24.80 -4.21
C TYR A 96 10.02 24.44 -5.31
N GLY A 97 8.72 24.64 -5.05
CA GLY A 97 7.65 24.33 -5.99
C GLY A 97 7.13 22.89 -5.86
N HIS A 98 5.91 22.68 -6.38
CA HIS A 98 5.23 21.38 -6.29
C HIS A 98 5.97 20.25 -7.00
N ASP A 99 6.68 20.51 -8.10
CA ASP A 99 7.46 19.51 -8.81
C ASP A 99 8.58 18.90 -7.92
N VAL A 100 9.16 19.70 -7.02
CA VAL A 100 10.16 19.24 -6.04
C VAL A 100 9.48 18.47 -4.91
N GLY A 101 8.33 18.96 -4.44
CA GLY A 101 7.49 18.22 -3.48
C GLY A 101 7.11 16.84 -3.99
N ASP A 102 6.71 16.73 -5.25
CA ASP A 102 6.39 15.44 -5.87
C ASP A 102 7.60 14.49 -5.87
N LYS A 103 8.81 15.01 -6.15
CA LYS A 103 10.05 14.20 -6.06
C LYS A 103 10.33 13.74 -4.63
N VAL A 104 10.07 14.58 -3.62
CA VAL A 104 10.17 14.19 -2.21
C VAL A 104 9.22 13.03 -1.90
N LEU A 105 7.95 13.13 -2.29
CA LEU A 105 6.96 12.08 -2.05
C LEU A 105 7.34 10.76 -2.74
N ILE A 106 7.84 10.82 -3.98
CA ILE A 106 8.34 9.65 -4.71
C ILE A 106 9.55 9.04 -4.00
N ALA A 107 10.46 9.87 -3.48
CA ALA A 107 11.64 9.39 -2.76
C ALA A 107 11.27 8.70 -1.44
N ILE A 108 10.32 9.27 -0.68
CA ILE A 108 9.78 8.65 0.54
C ILE A 108 9.10 7.31 0.22
N ALA A 109 8.28 7.23 -0.82
CA ALA A 109 7.65 5.98 -1.22
C ALA A 109 8.67 4.90 -1.55
N ARG A 110 9.77 5.23 -2.24
CA ARG A 110 10.87 4.30 -2.53
C ARG A 110 11.60 3.86 -1.25
N ALA A 111 11.86 4.78 -0.31
CA ALA A 111 12.46 4.44 0.97
C ALA A 111 11.57 3.44 1.76
N LEU A 112 10.25 3.63 1.70
CA LEU A 112 9.29 2.68 2.28
C LEU A 112 9.37 1.30 1.59
N GLU A 113 9.37 1.24 0.25
CA GLU A 113 9.49 -0.01 -0.50
C GLU A 113 10.83 -0.73 -0.28
N GLU A 114 11.92 0.01 -0.02
CA GLU A 114 13.25 -0.55 0.29
C GLU A 114 13.29 -1.22 1.67
N VAL A 115 12.65 -0.60 2.67
CA VAL A 115 12.69 -1.04 4.06
C VAL A 115 11.63 -2.09 4.33
N PHE A 116 10.44 -1.94 3.75
CA PHE A 116 9.32 -2.87 3.94
C PHE A 116 9.21 -3.83 2.76
N GLY A 117 8.94 -5.09 3.08
CA GLY A 117 8.93 -6.18 2.11
C GLY A 117 7.64 -6.25 1.29
N LYS A 118 7.58 -7.26 0.41
CA LYS A 118 6.40 -7.49 -0.46
C LYS A 118 5.16 -7.98 0.30
N ASP A 119 5.35 -8.50 1.50
CA ASP A 119 4.27 -8.99 2.35
C ASP A 119 3.71 -7.86 3.25
N ASP A 120 4.35 -6.69 3.22
CA ASP A 120 3.92 -5.50 3.92
C ASP A 120 3.01 -4.66 3.02
N ILE A 121 2.05 -3.97 3.63
CA ILE A 121 1.12 -3.10 2.90
C ILE A 121 1.60 -1.67 3.06
N ILE A 122 1.99 -1.04 1.96
CA ILE A 122 2.48 0.34 1.92
C ILE A 122 1.49 1.15 1.10
N MET A 123 0.93 2.22 1.68
CA MET A 123 -0.03 3.08 0.99
C MET A 123 0.23 4.56 1.23
N ARG A 124 -0.21 5.38 0.27
CA ARG A 124 -0.32 6.83 0.43
C ARG A 124 -1.77 7.18 0.73
N LEU A 125 -1.98 7.90 1.83
CA LEU A 125 -3.31 8.33 2.26
C LEU A 125 -3.78 9.57 1.50
N GLY A 126 -2.85 10.45 1.16
CA GLY A 126 -3.06 11.69 0.42
C GLY A 126 -2.11 12.78 0.90
N GLY A 127 -1.87 13.80 0.11
CA GLY A 127 -0.93 14.85 0.48
C GLY A 127 0.47 14.30 0.77
N ASP A 128 0.95 14.52 1.98
CA ASP A 128 2.23 14.10 2.53
C ASP A 128 2.14 12.93 3.53
N GLU A 129 0.96 12.31 3.63
CA GLU A 129 0.69 11.22 4.57
C GLU A 129 0.82 9.84 3.92
N PHE A 130 1.54 8.94 4.59
CA PHE A 130 1.72 7.55 4.22
C PHE A 130 1.34 6.63 5.38
N SER A 131 1.02 5.40 5.05
CA SER A 131 0.78 4.38 6.07
C SER A 131 1.38 3.04 5.64
N VAL A 132 1.82 2.27 6.64
CA VAL A 132 2.38 0.93 6.45
C VAL A 132 1.73 -0.03 7.45
N TYR A 133 1.41 -1.23 6.98
CA TYR A 133 1.17 -2.37 7.85
C TYR A 133 2.27 -3.40 7.65
N ALA A 134 3.21 -3.45 8.59
CA ALA A 134 4.34 -4.36 8.57
C ALA A 134 3.92 -5.69 9.19
N SER A 135 3.77 -6.72 8.34
CA SER A 135 3.31 -8.05 8.72
C SER A 135 4.38 -8.80 9.55
N GLY A 136 3.94 -9.51 10.59
CA GLY A 136 4.82 -10.37 11.39
C GLY A 136 5.72 -9.63 12.39
N ILE A 137 5.61 -8.31 12.52
CA ILE A 137 6.26 -7.55 13.59
C ILE A 137 5.39 -7.69 14.85
N ASP A 138 5.91 -8.34 15.88
CA ASP A 138 5.19 -8.62 17.13
C ASP A 138 5.90 -8.10 18.39
N SER A 139 6.99 -7.37 18.22
CA SER A 139 7.71 -6.72 19.33
C SER A 139 8.07 -5.27 18.98
N GLU A 140 8.08 -4.41 19.99
CA GLU A 140 8.51 -3.03 19.85
C GLU A 140 9.99 -2.93 19.44
N LYS A 141 10.80 -3.90 19.89
CA LYS A 141 12.21 -3.97 19.49
C LYS A 141 12.36 -4.15 17.98
N ASP A 142 11.68 -5.15 17.40
CA ASP A 142 11.74 -5.41 15.96
C ASP A 142 11.11 -4.26 15.18
N GLY A 143 10.03 -3.65 15.72
CA GLY A 143 9.41 -2.45 15.18
C GLY A 143 10.39 -1.27 15.12
N ASN A 144 11.09 -1.00 16.22
CA ASN A 144 12.09 0.07 16.28
C ASN A 144 13.25 -0.17 15.30
N GLU A 145 13.76 -1.40 15.19
CA GLU A 145 14.82 -1.74 14.22
C GLU A 145 14.38 -1.41 12.77
N ARG A 146 13.13 -1.72 12.45
CA ARG A 146 12.55 -1.42 11.13
C ARG A 146 12.38 0.09 10.90
N ILE A 147 11.90 0.81 11.92
CA ILE A 147 11.71 2.27 11.87
C ILE A 147 13.06 2.99 11.77
N GLU A 148 14.06 2.57 12.51
CA GLU A 148 15.41 3.12 12.39
C GLU A 148 16.02 2.88 11.00
N ALA A 149 15.75 1.72 10.38
CA ALA A 149 16.15 1.47 9.00
C ALA A 149 15.46 2.44 8.05
N LEU A 150 14.18 2.75 8.26
CA LEU A 150 13.45 3.75 7.49
C LEU A 150 14.05 5.15 7.66
N PHE A 151 14.34 5.58 8.89
CA PHE A 151 14.94 6.88 9.14
C PHE A 151 16.30 7.00 8.45
N ARG A 152 17.14 5.97 8.51
CA ARG A 152 18.42 5.93 7.77
C ARG A 152 18.21 6.03 6.26
N SER A 153 17.23 5.32 5.71
CA SER A 153 16.92 5.40 4.26
C SER A 153 16.46 6.83 3.89
N VAL A 154 15.59 7.44 4.69
CA VAL A 154 15.12 8.82 4.46
C VAL A 154 16.27 9.84 4.56
N GLU A 155 17.19 9.70 5.53
CA GLU A 155 18.36 10.57 5.67
C GLU A 155 19.31 10.53 4.48
N THR A 156 19.33 9.42 3.73
CA THR A 156 20.16 9.27 2.52
C THR A 156 19.52 9.88 1.28
N ILE A 157 18.27 10.31 1.34
CA ILE A 157 17.62 10.99 0.21
C ILE A 157 18.36 12.28 -0.10
N ASP A 158 18.96 12.32 -1.29
CA ASP A 158 19.64 13.50 -1.81
C ASP A 158 18.94 13.98 -3.08
N LEU A 159 18.26 15.09 -2.97
CA LEU A 159 17.62 15.79 -4.08
C LEU A 159 18.37 17.09 -4.32
N PRO A 160 19.07 17.26 -5.46
CA PRO A 160 19.87 18.47 -5.73
C PRO A 160 19.09 19.78 -5.61
N GLU A 161 17.76 19.71 -5.88
CA GLU A 161 16.86 20.84 -5.80
C GLU A 161 16.70 21.37 -4.36
N LEU A 162 16.84 20.52 -3.36
CA LEU A 162 16.75 20.88 -1.93
C LEU A 162 18.02 21.56 -1.39
N LYS A 163 19.09 21.66 -2.23
CA LYS A 163 20.34 22.36 -1.89
C LYS A 163 20.96 21.92 -0.55
N GLY A 164 20.80 20.64 -0.21
CA GLY A 164 21.32 20.04 1.02
C GLY A 164 20.36 20.08 2.22
N GLU A 165 19.15 20.61 2.08
CA GLU A 165 18.13 20.45 3.11
C GLU A 165 17.75 18.98 3.25
N LYS A 166 17.65 18.53 4.50
CA LYS A 166 17.30 17.14 4.82
C LYS A 166 15.80 16.96 4.98
N ILE A 167 15.31 15.87 4.45
CA ILE A 167 13.92 15.43 4.63
C ILE A 167 13.82 14.73 5.98
N CYS A 168 12.79 15.04 6.75
CA CYS A 168 12.42 14.33 7.97
C CYS A 168 10.99 13.84 7.89
N ILE A 169 10.70 12.79 8.64
CA ILE A 169 9.35 12.23 8.78
C ILE A 169 9.01 12.04 10.25
N SER A 170 7.79 12.35 10.61
CA SER A 170 7.19 11.98 11.90
C SER A 170 6.40 10.69 11.73
N VAL A 171 6.46 9.79 12.71
CA VAL A 171 5.84 8.46 12.66
C VAL A 171 5.05 8.18 13.93
N GLY A 172 3.81 7.72 13.80
CA GLY A 172 3.05 7.08 14.86
C GLY A 172 2.99 5.58 14.62
N ALA A 173 3.19 4.76 15.64
CA ALA A 173 3.23 3.32 15.54
C ALA A 173 2.28 2.65 16.55
N SER A 174 1.67 1.52 16.15
CA SER A 174 0.92 0.63 17.04
C SER A 174 1.16 -0.81 16.66
N LEU A 175 1.37 -1.67 17.67
CA LEU A 175 1.52 -3.12 17.50
C LEU A 175 0.16 -3.80 17.62
N TYR A 176 -0.07 -4.77 16.75
CA TYR A 176 -1.22 -5.65 16.79
C TYR A 176 -0.79 -7.09 16.99
N ASP A 177 -1.14 -7.67 18.13
CA ASP A 177 -0.72 -9.02 18.51
C ASP A 177 -1.65 -10.15 18.04
N GLY A 178 -2.76 -9.79 17.37
CA GLY A 178 -3.73 -10.76 16.85
C GLY A 178 -4.68 -11.37 17.90
N ASN A 179 -4.59 -11.00 19.17
CA ASN A 179 -5.39 -11.60 20.24
C ASN A 179 -6.84 -11.13 20.18
N GLU A 180 -7.04 -9.82 20.14
CA GLU A 180 -8.37 -9.22 20.08
C GLU A 180 -8.76 -8.80 18.66
N ARG A 181 -10.05 -8.54 18.45
CA ARG A 181 -10.51 -7.96 17.18
C ARG A 181 -10.37 -6.46 17.26
N ILE A 182 -9.60 -5.91 16.33
CA ILE A 182 -9.49 -4.47 16.13
C ILE A 182 -9.92 -4.13 14.70
N SER A 183 -10.64 -3.05 14.51
CA SER A 183 -10.95 -2.53 13.18
C SER A 183 -9.83 -1.62 12.66
N PHE A 184 -9.78 -1.41 11.35
CA PHE A 184 -8.87 -0.43 10.75
C PHE A 184 -9.04 0.96 11.40
N GLY A 185 -10.28 1.39 11.66
CA GLY A 185 -10.55 2.70 12.26
C GLY A 185 -10.03 2.85 13.69
N GLU A 186 -9.98 1.77 14.47
CA GLU A 186 -9.47 1.77 15.85
C GLU A 186 -7.95 1.84 15.84
N ILE A 187 -7.26 0.96 15.08
CA ILE A 187 -5.80 0.99 15.00
C ILE A 187 -5.30 2.29 14.34
N TYR A 188 -6.04 2.82 13.36
CA TYR A 188 -5.73 4.12 12.75
C TYR A 188 -5.75 5.25 13.78
N LYS A 189 -6.74 5.30 14.66
CA LYS A 189 -6.80 6.30 15.75
C LYS A 189 -5.60 6.22 16.69
N GLN A 190 -5.14 5.00 17.00
CA GLN A 190 -3.97 4.80 17.85
C GLN A 190 -2.72 5.43 17.22
N VAL A 191 -2.47 5.11 15.95
CA VAL A 191 -1.28 5.64 15.25
C VAL A 191 -1.38 7.14 14.96
N ASP A 192 -2.56 7.66 14.72
CA ASP A 192 -2.79 9.11 14.52
C ASP A 192 -2.47 9.91 15.79
N MET A 193 -2.92 9.45 16.96
CA MET A 193 -2.56 10.04 18.24
C MET A 193 -1.03 10.06 18.44
N MET A 194 -0.36 8.97 18.10
CA MET A 194 1.11 8.85 18.24
C MET A 194 1.87 9.70 17.22
N LEU A 195 1.36 9.83 16.01
CA LEU A 195 1.91 10.75 15.01
C LEU A 195 1.85 12.19 15.51
N TYR A 196 0.71 12.58 16.10
CA TYR A 196 0.56 13.91 16.71
C TYR A 196 1.62 14.16 17.83
N GLU A 197 1.89 13.15 18.68
CA GLU A 197 2.96 13.26 19.69
C GLU A 197 4.34 13.38 19.06
N SER A 198 4.63 12.61 18.01
CA SER A 198 5.90 12.68 17.29
C SER A 198 6.13 14.05 16.68
N LYS A 199 5.12 14.69 16.10
CA LYS A 199 5.21 16.04 15.50
C LYS A 199 5.55 17.17 16.48
N LYS A 200 5.41 16.95 17.80
CA LYS A 200 5.80 17.93 18.82
C LYS A 200 7.32 18.12 18.95
N ILE A 201 8.09 17.16 18.46
CA ILE A 201 9.55 17.14 18.58
C ILE A 201 10.15 17.14 17.18
N LYS A 202 11.01 18.11 16.89
CA LYS A 202 11.68 18.25 15.59
C LYS A 202 12.62 17.07 15.28
N GLY A 203 12.70 16.71 14.01
CA GLY A 203 13.55 15.65 13.47
C GLY A 203 12.80 14.33 13.31
N CYS A 204 13.39 13.39 12.57
CA CYS A 204 12.80 12.08 12.34
C CYS A 204 12.51 11.37 13.66
N ARG A 205 11.25 11.07 13.94
CA ARG A 205 10.83 10.52 15.22
C ARG A 205 9.65 9.57 15.08
N CYS A 206 9.63 8.56 15.93
CA CYS A 206 8.50 7.65 16.10
C CYS A 206 8.04 7.63 17.57
N THR A 207 6.73 7.54 17.75
CA THR A 207 6.09 7.29 19.05
C THR A 207 5.21 6.06 18.92
N PHE A 208 5.34 5.12 19.87
CA PHE A 208 4.51 3.92 19.95
C PHE A 208 3.28 4.15 20.81
N TYR A 209 2.17 3.57 20.39
CA TYR A 209 0.96 3.49 21.19
C TYR A 209 1.13 2.39 22.25
N HIS A 210 0.82 2.73 23.50
CA HIS A 210 0.69 1.81 24.59
C HIS A 210 -0.69 1.96 25.19
N GLU A 211 -1.42 0.85 25.37
CA GLU A 211 -2.65 0.90 26.16
C GLU A 211 -2.30 1.37 27.59
N GLU A 212 -3.00 2.42 28.04
CA GLU A 212 -2.91 2.79 29.47
C GLU A 212 -3.44 1.60 30.27
N GLN A 213 -2.54 0.93 30.99
CA GLN A 213 -2.96 -0.05 32.00
C GLN A 213 -3.73 0.74 33.07
N GLU A 214 -5.05 0.57 33.10
CA GLU A 214 -5.83 1.03 34.25
C GLU A 214 -5.25 0.39 35.52
N VAL A 215 -4.66 1.22 36.37
CA VAL A 215 -4.09 0.85 37.68
C VAL A 215 -5.22 0.80 38.71
#